data_095f626c2873481b042ef51a20075414
#
_entry.id   095f626c2873481b042ef51a20075414
#
_cell.length_a   1.000
_cell.length_b   1.000
_cell.length_c   1.000
_cell.angle_alpha   90.00
_cell.angle_beta   90.00
_cell.angle_gamma   90.00
#
_symmetry.space_group_name_H-M   'P 1'
#
loop_
_entity.id
_entity.type
_entity.pdbx_description
1 polymer ?
#
loop_
_entity_poly.entity_id
_entity_poly.type
_entity_poly.pdbx_seq_one_letter_code
_entity_poly.pdbx_strand_id
1 'polypeptide(L)'
;MYVGGGFTEAIPETLRLVVVPTDPIGDYESGGLNWIQGYFNPGGMFAEVFALSPRESGRREAHGMTIIGVTERGFRDALRDIRPDVVRAYGGFWPADLVVTNRVPGVPVVVSVHDTNPELLHASVAHADLIMCMSRAVADRVRAVGANPGRIRILPNRVDLEVFGPIRDPNLLSTVADRFPPGRHILLVGRVDRQKNQDTLVRALALLPDEYTAVMVGRGDRAPLVELAEAEGVAERCFWVEGIPNSELPLWYSCCDCMCTPSRWEGFGIVFIEAAACGAAIVTSDIAPMNEFLTHGVSACLVREYEDPRAIASAIRRVCEDEGFRRVLSQGALQAAQPFDQRAVDRLEMAIYAEALRLRQWPTSWTRLSRAAHAARRAITVPSRVARRVRRIMSA
;
A
#
# COMPACT_ATOMS: atom_id res chain seq x y z
N MET A 1 13.18 -10.49 -17.23
CA MET A 1 12.99 -11.76 -17.96
C MET A 1 12.76 -12.84 -16.90
N TYR A 2 11.50 -13.21 -16.64
CA TYR A 2 11.14 -14.28 -15.71
C TYR A 2 11.02 -15.56 -16.51
N VAL A 3 11.90 -16.53 -16.24
CA VAL A 3 11.84 -17.86 -16.84
C VAL A 3 10.74 -18.65 -16.14
N GLY A 4 9.67 -18.97 -16.86
CA GLY A 4 8.59 -19.82 -16.40
C GLY A 4 9.07 -21.28 -16.30
N GLY A 5 9.47 -21.69 -15.11
CA GLY A 5 9.61 -23.11 -14.76
C GLY A 5 8.24 -23.65 -14.36
N GLY A 6 7.72 -24.63 -15.11
CA GLY A 6 6.45 -25.26 -14.83
C GLY A 6 6.43 -25.89 -13.42
N PHE A 7 5.42 -25.53 -12.62
CA PHE A 7 5.15 -26.10 -11.31
C PHE A 7 4.41 -27.43 -11.48
N THR A 8 5.07 -28.55 -11.20
CA THR A 8 4.47 -29.91 -11.23
C THR A 8 4.56 -30.65 -9.89
N GLU A 9 4.94 -30.01 -8.79
CA GLU A 9 4.79 -30.63 -7.48
C GLU A 9 3.46 -30.18 -6.85
N ALA A 10 2.60 -31.13 -6.51
CA ALA A 10 1.35 -30.88 -5.82
C ALA A 10 1.64 -30.18 -4.46
N ILE A 11 1.06 -28.99 -4.29
CA ILE A 11 1.10 -28.30 -3.01
C ILE A 11 0.28 -29.13 -2.03
N PRO A 12 0.77 -29.49 -0.82
CA PRO A 12 -0.01 -30.26 0.14
C PRO A 12 -1.32 -29.56 0.48
N GLU A 13 -2.44 -30.31 0.48
CA GLU A 13 -3.80 -29.81 0.73
C GLU A 13 -4.04 -29.25 2.15
N THR A 14 -3.03 -29.29 3.04
CA THR A 14 -3.17 -28.98 4.47
C THR A 14 -2.19 -27.91 4.98
N LEU A 15 -1.75 -27.00 4.10
CA LEU A 15 -0.81 -25.94 4.49
C LEU A 15 -1.43 -24.94 5.46
N ARG A 16 -0.64 -24.54 6.47
CA ARG A 16 -0.98 -23.53 7.49
C ARG A 16 -0.13 -22.30 7.36
N LEU A 17 -0.79 -21.14 7.31
CA LEU A 17 -0.14 -19.84 7.32
C LEU A 17 -0.41 -19.14 8.66
N VAL A 18 0.64 -18.61 9.28
CA VAL A 18 0.51 -17.60 10.32
C VAL A 18 0.86 -16.23 9.74
N VAL A 19 -0.04 -15.27 9.90
CA VAL A 19 0.18 -13.88 9.55
C VAL A 19 0.28 -13.00 10.81
N VAL A 20 1.12 -11.98 10.76
CA VAL A 20 1.22 -10.95 11.78
C VAL A 20 0.87 -9.62 11.12
N PRO A 21 -0.40 -9.18 11.20
CA PRO A 21 -0.86 -7.91 10.66
C PRO A 21 -0.21 -6.72 11.37
N THR A 22 -0.14 -5.59 10.70
CA THR A 22 0.35 -4.33 11.27
C THR A 22 -0.56 -3.80 12.38
N ASP A 23 -1.86 -3.83 12.11
CA ASP A 23 -2.91 -3.34 13.00
C ASP A 23 -3.87 -4.47 13.36
N PRO A 24 -4.64 -4.32 14.45
CA PRO A 24 -5.69 -5.27 14.79
C PRO A 24 -6.68 -5.47 13.62
N ILE A 25 -7.16 -6.69 13.44
CA ILE A 25 -8.16 -6.99 12.40
C ILE A 25 -9.43 -6.14 12.61
N GLY A 26 -9.81 -5.89 13.87
CA GLY A 26 -10.93 -5.01 14.21
C GLY A 26 -10.79 -3.57 13.70
N ASP A 27 -9.57 -3.06 13.56
CA ASP A 27 -9.33 -1.72 13.00
C ASP A 27 -9.60 -1.70 11.48
N TYR A 28 -9.31 -2.79 10.77
CA TYR A 28 -9.68 -2.95 9.37
C TYR A 28 -11.20 -3.08 9.20
N GLU A 29 -11.87 -3.86 10.08
CA GLU A 29 -13.32 -4.04 10.07
C GLU A 29 -14.05 -2.70 10.31
N SER A 30 -13.65 -1.95 11.32
CA SER A 30 -14.22 -0.61 11.62
C SER A 30 -13.94 0.41 10.52
N GLY A 31 -12.86 0.23 9.76
CA GLY A 31 -12.53 1.01 8.58
C GLY A 31 -13.36 0.68 7.35
N GLY A 32 -14.29 -0.29 7.43
CA GLY A 32 -15.12 -0.73 6.30
C GLY A 32 -14.34 -1.58 5.28
N LEU A 33 -13.21 -2.16 5.68
CA LEU A 33 -12.32 -2.91 4.79
C LEU A 33 -12.74 -4.38 4.69
N ASN A 34 -13.93 -4.63 4.12
CA ASN A 34 -14.46 -5.99 3.91
C ASN A 34 -13.64 -6.83 2.92
N TRP A 35 -12.74 -6.19 2.15
CA TRP A 35 -11.83 -6.85 1.23
C TRP A 35 -10.75 -7.70 1.93
N ILE A 36 -10.63 -7.62 3.25
CA ILE A 36 -9.67 -8.41 4.03
C ILE A 36 -9.93 -9.92 3.93
N GLN A 37 -11.16 -10.30 3.57
CA GLN A 37 -11.49 -11.69 3.30
C GLN A 37 -10.65 -12.22 2.12
N GLY A 38 -9.86 -13.24 2.37
CA GLY A 38 -8.96 -13.82 1.38
C GLY A 38 -7.67 -13.03 1.13
N TYR A 39 -7.55 -11.80 1.61
CA TYR A 39 -6.35 -10.97 1.41
C TYR A 39 -5.07 -11.64 1.91
N PHE A 40 -5.15 -12.31 3.06
CA PHE A 40 -4.01 -13.01 3.65
C PHE A 40 -3.81 -14.42 3.09
N ASN A 41 -4.71 -14.91 2.22
CA ASN A 41 -4.67 -16.25 1.63
C ASN A 41 -4.86 -16.19 0.12
N PRO A 42 -3.86 -15.72 -0.65
CA PRO A 42 -3.97 -15.54 -2.10
C PRO A 42 -4.30 -16.86 -2.78
N GLY A 43 -5.34 -16.84 -3.62
CA GLY A 43 -5.80 -18.02 -4.37
C GLY A 43 -6.25 -19.19 -3.49
N GLY A 44 -6.49 -18.99 -2.18
CA GLY A 44 -6.86 -20.07 -1.27
C GLY A 44 -5.74 -21.11 -1.04
N MET A 45 -4.48 -20.70 -1.18
CA MET A 45 -3.32 -21.59 -1.11
C MET A 45 -3.18 -22.34 0.22
N PHE A 46 -3.63 -21.76 1.31
CA PHE A 46 -3.51 -22.32 2.65
C PHE A 46 -4.87 -22.83 3.14
N ALA A 47 -4.89 -24.05 3.67
CA ALA A 47 -6.11 -24.63 4.24
C ALA A 47 -6.55 -23.89 5.53
N GLU A 48 -5.57 -23.43 6.32
CA GLU A 48 -5.83 -22.69 7.55
C GLU A 48 -4.94 -21.45 7.62
N VAL A 49 -5.54 -20.31 7.98
CA VAL A 49 -4.84 -19.04 8.20
C VAL A 49 -5.07 -18.57 9.63
N PHE A 50 -4.00 -18.23 10.32
CA PHE A 50 -4.01 -17.72 11.70
C PHE A 50 -3.44 -16.30 11.73
N ALA A 51 -4.21 -15.34 12.18
CA ALA A 51 -3.72 -13.98 12.44
C ALA A 51 -3.30 -13.89 13.92
N LEU A 52 -1.99 -13.85 14.19
CA LEU A 52 -1.42 -13.71 15.52
C LEU A 52 -0.95 -12.29 15.76
N SER A 53 -1.42 -11.63 16.81
CA SER A 53 -0.97 -10.29 17.13
C SER A 53 -0.98 -10.02 18.64
N PRO A 54 0.03 -9.32 19.18
CA PRO A 54 -0.01 -8.80 20.54
C PRO A 54 -0.98 -7.61 20.69
N ARG A 55 -1.55 -7.15 19.59
CA ARG A 55 -2.57 -6.08 19.54
C ARG A 55 -4.00 -6.60 19.48
N GLU A 56 -4.17 -7.91 19.31
CA GLU A 56 -5.46 -8.60 19.39
C GLU A 56 -5.74 -9.08 20.82
N SER A 57 -7.00 -9.40 21.10
CA SER A 57 -7.43 -10.02 22.36
C SER A 57 -8.27 -11.26 22.09
N GLY A 58 -8.09 -12.28 22.94
CA GLY A 58 -8.87 -13.52 22.88
C GLY A 58 -8.61 -14.35 21.62
N ARG A 59 -9.62 -15.14 21.24
CA ARG A 59 -9.64 -15.95 20.02
C ARG A 59 -10.99 -15.84 19.35
N ARG A 60 -11.01 -15.59 18.04
CA ARG A 60 -12.25 -15.54 17.24
C ARG A 60 -11.99 -15.99 15.81
N GLU A 61 -13.05 -16.39 15.13
CA GLU A 61 -13.02 -16.71 13.69
C GLU A 61 -13.67 -15.55 12.92
N ALA A 62 -12.96 -15.03 11.91
CA ALA A 62 -13.49 -14.04 10.98
C ALA A 62 -12.68 -14.04 9.68
N HIS A 63 -13.30 -13.63 8.57
CA HIS A 63 -12.66 -13.44 7.26
C HIS A 63 -11.89 -14.68 6.75
N GLY A 64 -12.35 -15.89 7.09
CA GLY A 64 -11.70 -17.15 6.71
C GLY A 64 -10.41 -17.43 7.46
N MET A 65 -10.18 -16.82 8.64
CA MET A 65 -9.01 -17.05 9.48
C MET A 65 -9.35 -17.11 10.96
N THR A 66 -8.47 -17.76 11.72
CA THR A 66 -8.47 -17.73 13.17
C THR A 66 -7.65 -16.56 13.68
N ILE A 67 -8.24 -15.60 14.36
CA ILE A 67 -7.59 -14.44 14.96
C ILE A 67 -7.29 -14.72 16.41
N ILE A 68 -6.04 -14.55 16.83
CA ILE A 68 -5.56 -14.92 18.18
C ILE A 68 -4.73 -13.78 18.78
N GLY A 69 -5.19 -13.27 19.92
CA GLY A 69 -4.40 -12.38 20.76
C GLY A 69 -3.31 -13.17 21.50
N VAL A 70 -2.06 -12.73 21.36
CA VAL A 70 -0.91 -13.37 22.03
C VAL A 70 0.01 -12.32 22.62
N THR A 71 0.62 -12.60 23.76
CA THR A 71 1.70 -11.74 24.25
C THR A 71 2.98 -11.94 23.43
N GLU A 72 3.87 -10.95 23.36
CA GLU A 72 5.17 -11.11 22.70
C GLU A 72 5.97 -12.30 23.26
N ARG A 73 5.85 -12.57 24.55
CA ARG A 73 6.53 -13.71 25.21
C ARG A 73 5.92 -15.05 24.83
N GLY A 74 4.59 -15.13 24.70
CA GLY A 74 3.86 -16.34 24.32
C GLY A 74 3.84 -16.61 22.82
N PHE A 75 4.31 -15.65 21.98
CA PHE A 75 4.21 -15.75 20.53
C PHE A 75 4.90 -17.00 19.96
N ARG A 76 6.08 -17.34 20.47
CA ARG A 76 6.83 -18.51 20.01
C ARG A 76 6.15 -19.84 20.37
N ASP A 77 5.51 -19.91 21.53
CA ASP A 77 4.80 -21.10 21.96
C ASP A 77 3.51 -21.27 21.16
N ALA A 78 2.78 -20.17 20.88
CA ALA A 78 1.65 -20.20 19.95
C ALA A 78 2.05 -20.71 18.55
N LEU A 79 3.22 -20.30 18.03
CA LEU A 79 3.72 -20.84 16.76
C LEU A 79 3.99 -22.34 16.83
N ARG A 80 4.51 -22.84 17.96
CA ARG A 80 4.75 -24.29 18.14
C ARG A 80 3.45 -25.10 18.23
N ASP A 81 2.42 -24.53 18.83
CA ASP A 81 1.11 -25.18 18.97
C ASP A 81 0.37 -25.21 17.62
N ILE A 82 0.39 -24.11 16.85
CA ILE A 82 -0.23 -24.02 15.52
C ILE A 82 0.51 -24.88 14.49
N ARG A 83 1.84 -24.97 14.60
CA ARG A 83 2.72 -25.67 13.63
C ARG A 83 2.53 -25.14 12.19
N PRO A 84 2.74 -23.84 11.95
CA PRO A 84 2.57 -23.28 10.62
C PRO A 84 3.63 -23.79 9.65
N ASP A 85 3.30 -23.81 8.37
CA ASP A 85 4.24 -24.10 7.30
C ASP A 85 5.01 -22.84 6.88
N VAL A 86 4.39 -21.66 7.03
CA VAL A 86 4.99 -20.34 6.77
C VAL A 86 4.52 -19.34 7.83
N VAL A 87 5.40 -18.44 8.24
CA VAL A 87 5.03 -17.25 9.04
C VAL A 87 5.31 -16.00 8.22
N ARG A 88 4.30 -15.13 8.07
CA ARG A 88 4.43 -13.85 7.36
C ARG A 88 4.18 -12.67 8.27
N ALA A 89 5.10 -11.71 8.30
CA ALA A 89 4.89 -10.39 8.89
C ALA A 89 4.46 -9.38 7.82
N TYR A 90 3.43 -8.58 8.13
CA TYR A 90 3.03 -7.43 7.34
C TYR A 90 3.62 -6.16 7.97
N GLY A 91 4.58 -5.54 7.28
CA GLY A 91 5.34 -4.39 7.75
C GLY A 91 6.77 -4.72 8.17
N GLY A 92 7.68 -3.83 7.79
CA GLY A 92 9.13 -3.95 8.01
C GLY A 92 9.60 -3.53 9.41
N PHE A 93 8.72 -3.32 10.36
CA PHE A 93 9.01 -2.76 11.70
C PHE A 93 8.67 -3.77 12.82
N TRP A 94 7.78 -3.45 13.77
CA TRP A 94 7.51 -4.34 14.90
C TRP A 94 7.02 -5.76 14.50
N PRO A 95 6.21 -5.96 13.41
CA PRO A 95 5.83 -7.33 13.03
C PRO A 95 7.04 -8.15 12.58
N ALA A 96 7.95 -7.52 11.80
CA ALA A 96 9.21 -8.17 11.40
C ALA A 96 10.09 -8.52 12.60
N ASP A 97 10.23 -7.59 13.58
CA ASP A 97 10.96 -7.86 14.82
C ASP A 97 10.38 -9.07 15.56
N LEU A 98 9.05 -9.11 15.68
CA LEU A 98 8.36 -10.18 16.41
C LEU A 98 8.60 -11.55 15.77
N VAL A 99 8.37 -11.68 14.46
CA VAL A 99 8.50 -12.99 13.78
C VAL A 99 9.95 -13.46 13.71
N VAL A 100 10.88 -12.54 13.40
CA VAL A 100 12.31 -12.88 13.28
C VAL A 100 12.91 -13.29 14.64
N THR A 101 12.51 -12.62 15.72
CA THR A 101 13.00 -12.94 17.06
C THR A 101 12.44 -14.26 17.59
N ASN A 102 11.22 -14.63 17.19
CA ASN A 102 10.50 -15.79 17.68
C ASN A 102 10.49 -16.99 16.70
N ARG A 103 11.45 -17.06 15.79
CA ARG A 103 11.53 -18.15 14.79
C ARG A 103 11.42 -19.53 15.41
N VAL A 104 10.69 -20.41 14.72
CA VAL A 104 10.63 -21.85 15.00
C VAL A 104 11.49 -22.57 13.94
N PRO A 105 12.35 -23.52 14.33
CA PRO A 105 13.15 -24.29 13.37
C PRO A 105 12.27 -24.97 12.32
N GLY A 106 12.69 -24.92 11.07
CA GLY A 106 12.00 -25.56 9.94
C GLY A 106 10.77 -24.76 9.43
N VAL A 107 10.46 -23.58 10.00
CA VAL A 107 9.38 -22.71 9.54
C VAL A 107 9.98 -21.46 8.92
N PRO A 108 9.83 -21.25 7.60
CA PRO A 108 10.32 -20.06 6.92
C PRO A 108 9.56 -18.81 7.36
N VAL A 109 10.30 -17.71 7.47
CA VAL A 109 9.79 -16.38 7.78
C VAL A 109 9.82 -15.51 6.54
N VAL A 110 8.65 -15.01 6.16
CA VAL A 110 8.47 -14.04 5.07
C VAL A 110 8.11 -12.69 5.70
N VAL A 111 8.70 -11.60 5.21
CA VAL A 111 8.39 -10.24 5.65
C VAL A 111 7.94 -9.42 4.46
N SER A 112 6.78 -8.77 4.56
CA SER A 112 6.32 -7.79 3.57
C SER A 112 6.68 -6.39 4.01
N VAL A 113 7.30 -5.61 3.13
CA VAL A 113 7.65 -4.20 3.37
C VAL A 113 6.86 -3.34 2.40
N HIS A 114 6.06 -2.42 2.97
CA HIS A 114 5.05 -1.66 2.24
C HIS A 114 5.39 -0.18 2.06
N ASP A 115 6.41 0.34 2.76
CA ASP A 115 6.71 1.75 2.82
C ASP A 115 8.19 2.02 2.61
N THR A 116 8.52 3.21 2.10
CA THR A 116 9.88 3.74 1.98
C THR A 116 10.33 4.52 3.22
N ASN A 117 9.41 4.77 4.19
CA ASN A 117 9.72 5.48 5.43
C ASN A 117 10.72 4.69 6.29
N PRO A 118 11.92 5.25 6.58
CA PRO A 118 12.93 4.55 7.37
C PRO A 118 12.49 4.21 8.80
N GLU A 119 11.54 4.94 9.37
CA GLU A 119 11.00 4.67 10.71
C GLU A 119 10.17 3.39 10.76
N LEU A 120 9.60 2.98 9.62
CA LEU A 120 8.84 1.75 9.43
C LEU A 120 9.68 0.59 8.89
N LEU A 121 11.01 0.73 8.88
CA LEU A 121 11.94 -0.29 8.42
C LEU A 121 13.01 -0.58 9.47
N HIS A 122 12.93 -1.76 10.07
CA HIS A 122 13.88 -2.24 11.07
C HIS A 122 14.92 -3.19 10.46
N ALA A 123 16.11 -3.21 11.04
CA ALA A 123 17.20 -4.08 10.58
C ALA A 123 16.87 -5.58 10.67
N SER A 124 15.87 -5.97 11.47
CA SER A 124 15.39 -7.35 11.56
C SER A 124 14.90 -7.92 10.25
N VAL A 125 14.40 -7.06 9.34
CA VAL A 125 13.97 -7.47 7.99
C VAL A 125 15.07 -8.21 7.24
N ALA A 126 16.34 -7.80 7.41
CA ALA A 126 17.49 -8.45 6.77
C ALA A 126 17.66 -9.93 7.15
N HIS A 127 17.00 -10.38 8.20
CA HIS A 127 17.08 -11.76 8.70
C HIS A 127 15.89 -12.63 8.29
N ALA A 128 14.93 -12.13 7.53
CA ALA A 128 13.86 -12.95 6.95
C ALA A 128 14.43 -13.94 5.91
N ASP A 129 13.72 -15.04 5.68
CA ASP A 129 14.09 -16.01 4.65
C ASP A 129 13.74 -15.49 3.27
N LEU A 130 12.58 -14.84 3.12
CA LEU A 130 12.20 -14.05 1.95
C LEU A 130 11.62 -12.69 2.38
N ILE A 131 11.81 -11.70 1.54
CA ILE A 131 11.33 -10.33 1.77
C ILE A 131 10.54 -9.91 0.53
N MET A 132 9.26 -9.65 0.71
CA MET A 132 8.36 -9.11 -0.31
C MET A 132 8.39 -7.59 -0.23
N CYS A 133 8.77 -6.92 -1.29
CA CYS A 133 8.80 -5.46 -1.39
C CYS A 133 7.78 -4.99 -2.42
N MET A 134 6.96 -4.00 -2.06
CA MET A 134 5.88 -3.52 -2.95
C MET A 134 6.40 -2.82 -4.20
N SER A 135 7.65 -2.33 -4.19
CA SER A 135 8.29 -1.60 -5.30
C SER A 135 9.80 -1.78 -5.28
N ARG A 136 10.48 -1.37 -6.34
CA ARG A 136 11.96 -1.32 -6.38
C ARG A 136 12.50 -0.32 -5.37
N ALA A 137 11.84 0.82 -5.21
CA ALA A 137 12.20 1.83 -4.20
C ALA A 137 12.18 1.25 -2.78
N VAL A 138 11.16 0.45 -2.44
CA VAL A 138 11.12 -0.27 -1.15
C VAL A 138 12.24 -1.30 -1.07
N ALA A 139 12.52 -2.05 -2.15
CA ALA A 139 13.61 -3.03 -2.17
C ALA A 139 14.98 -2.39 -1.95
N ASP A 140 15.22 -1.19 -2.47
CA ASP A 140 16.46 -0.44 -2.26
C ASP A 140 16.62 -0.02 -0.79
N ARG A 141 15.54 0.39 -0.14
CA ARG A 141 15.55 0.65 1.32
C ARG A 141 15.86 -0.59 2.13
N VAL A 142 15.28 -1.73 1.73
CA VAL A 142 15.52 -3.03 2.37
C VAL A 142 16.97 -3.49 2.17
N ARG A 143 17.57 -3.27 1.01
CA ARG A 143 19.00 -3.51 0.78
C ARG A 143 19.88 -2.64 1.67
N ALA A 144 19.50 -1.37 1.86
CA ALA A 144 20.25 -0.42 2.68
C ALA A 144 20.32 -0.81 4.18
N VAL A 145 19.33 -1.58 4.69
CA VAL A 145 19.39 -2.14 6.05
C VAL A 145 20.11 -3.49 6.14
N GLY A 146 20.78 -3.91 5.06
CA GLY A 146 21.66 -5.09 5.02
C GLY A 146 20.98 -6.40 4.60
N ALA A 147 19.80 -6.34 3.99
CA ALA A 147 19.16 -7.53 3.46
C ALA A 147 19.92 -8.11 2.24
N ASN A 148 20.01 -9.43 2.19
CA ASN A 148 20.59 -10.13 1.03
C ASN A 148 19.69 -9.94 -0.21
N PRO A 149 20.19 -9.36 -1.32
CA PRO A 149 19.40 -9.17 -2.54
C PRO A 149 18.76 -10.45 -3.08
N GLY A 150 19.41 -11.61 -2.90
CA GLY A 150 18.89 -12.91 -3.32
C GLY A 150 17.60 -13.34 -2.60
N ARG A 151 17.28 -12.70 -1.46
CA ARG A 151 16.08 -12.97 -0.67
C ARG A 151 14.95 -11.97 -0.94
N ILE A 152 15.16 -10.93 -1.74
CA ILE A 152 14.18 -9.89 -2.04
C ILE A 152 13.36 -10.30 -3.25
N ARG A 153 12.05 -10.18 -3.15
CA ARG A 153 11.08 -10.37 -4.23
C ARG A 153 10.21 -9.13 -4.35
N ILE A 154 9.99 -8.66 -5.56
CA ILE A 154 9.03 -7.59 -5.81
C ILE A 154 7.64 -8.23 -5.90
N LEU A 155 6.76 -7.82 -4.99
CA LEU A 155 5.35 -8.16 -4.98
C LEU A 155 4.56 -6.86 -4.93
N PRO A 156 4.11 -6.32 -6.07
CA PRO A 156 3.34 -5.07 -6.09
C PRO A 156 1.98 -5.24 -5.41
N ASN A 157 1.34 -4.12 -5.10
CA ASN A 157 -0.09 -4.15 -4.78
C ASN A 157 -0.89 -4.58 -6.01
N ARG A 158 -2.13 -4.97 -5.77
CA ARG A 158 -3.05 -5.50 -6.78
C ARG A 158 -4.31 -4.64 -6.88
N VAL A 159 -4.95 -4.70 -8.02
CA VAL A 159 -6.26 -4.12 -8.28
C VAL A 159 -7.15 -5.19 -8.90
N ASP A 160 -8.40 -5.27 -8.46
CA ASP A 160 -9.39 -6.14 -9.07
C ASP A 160 -9.92 -5.48 -10.35
N LEU A 161 -9.49 -5.96 -11.51
CA LEU A 161 -9.91 -5.43 -12.81
C LEU A 161 -11.35 -5.78 -13.17
N GLU A 162 -12.04 -6.65 -12.41
CA GLU A 162 -13.47 -6.89 -12.56
C GLU A 162 -14.29 -5.79 -11.85
N VAL A 163 -13.74 -5.20 -10.79
CA VAL A 163 -14.33 -4.07 -10.04
C VAL A 163 -13.87 -2.74 -10.61
N PHE A 164 -12.55 -2.59 -10.81
CA PHE A 164 -11.95 -1.36 -11.32
C PHE A 164 -11.84 -1.40 -12.85
N GLY A 165 -12.76 -0.72 -13.51
CA GLY A 165 -12.80 -0.56 -14.95
C GLY A 165 -13.48 0.75 -15.34
N PRO A 166 -13.32 1.21 -16.61
CA PRO A 166 -13.95 2.44 -17.06
C PRO A 166 -15.47 2.33 -17.06
N ILE A 167 -16.15 3.19 -16.32
CA ILE A 167 -17.61 3.35 -16.36
C ILE A 167 -17.94 4.37 -17.43
N ARG A 168 -18.84 4.01 -18.36
CA ARG A 168 -19.23 4.84 -19.51
C ARG A 168 -20.72 5.17 -19.56
N ASP A 169 -21.51 4.61 -18.64
CA ASP A 169 -22.94 4.89 -18.57
C ASP A 169 -23.16 6.32 -18.05
N PRO A 170 -23.72 7.24 -18.88
CA PRO A 170 -23.93 8.63 -18.48
C PRO A 170 -24.84 8.75 -17.24
N ASN A 171 -25.82 7.86 -17.07
CA ASN A 171 -26.72 7.89 -15.93
C ASN A 171 -26.00 7.55 -14.62
N LEU A 172 -25.05 6.63 -14.66
CA LEU A 172 -24.20 6.33 -13.50
C LEU A 172 -23.22 7.47 -13.23
N LEU A 173 -22.59 8.03 -14.25
CA LEU A 173 -21.64 9.13 -14.09
C LEU A 173 -22.32 10.38 -13.52
N SER A 174 -23.56 10.69 -13.90
CA SER A 174 -24.31 11.84 -13.39
C SER A 174 -24.57 11.74 -11.88
N THR A 175 -24.69 10.53 -11.32
CA THR A 175 -24.88 10.35 -9.87
C THR A 175 -23.76 10.93 -9.01
N VAL A 176 -22.55 11.05 -9.60
CA VAL A 176 -21.40 11.70 -8.96
C VAL A 176 -21.21 13.11 -9.51
N ALA A 177 -21.26 13.30 -10.84
CA ALA A 177 -21.01 14.60 -11.47
C ALA A 177 -21.96 15.69 -10.98
N ASP A 178 -23.26 15.37 -10.84
CA ASP A 178 -24.30 16.32 -10.41
C ASP A 178 -24.19 16.75 -8.94
N ARG A 179 -23.24 16.15 -8.19
CA ARG A 179 -22.94 16.57 -6.80
C ARG A 179 -22.04 17.79 -6.72
N PHE A 180 -21.46 18.22 -7.85
CA PHE A 180 -20.51 19.30 -7.96
C PHE A 180 -21.00 20.35 -8.97
N PRO A 181 -20.56 21.62 -8.86
CA PRO A 181 -20.87 22.65 -9.88
C PRO A 181 -20.38 22.20 -11.25
N PRO A 182 -21.08 22.60 -12.35
CA PRO A 182 -20.58 22.35 -13.69
C PRO A 182 -19.17 22.90 -13.89
N GLY A 183 -18.32 22.11 -14.54
CA GLY A 183 -16.92 22.52 -14.78
C GLY A 183 -15.96 21.35 -14.91
N ARG A 184 -14.73 21.60 -14.54
CA ARG A 184 -13.62 20.64 -14.57
C ARG A 184 -13.37 20.06 -13.17
N HIS A 185 -13.48 18.77 -13.02
CA HIS A 185 -13.33 18.11 -11.72
C HIS A 185 -11.98 17.39 -11.60
N ILE A 186 -11.18 17.81 -10.62
CA ILE A 186 -9.90 17.21 -10.28
C ILE A 186 -10.12 16.31 -9.07
N LEU A 187 -9.89 15.01 -9.19
CA LEU A 187 -10.05 14.05 -8.13
C LEU A 187 -8.72 13.79 -7.41
N LEU A 188 -8.73 13.86 -6.09
CA LEU A 188 -7.66 13.35 -5.24
C LEU A 188 -8.25 12.28 -4.32
N VAL A 189 -7.72 11.05 -4.38
CA VAL A 189 -8.11 9.96 -3.47
C VAL A 189 -6.94 9.62 -2.55
N GLY A 190 -7.18 9.66 -1.24
CA GLY A 190 -6.16 9.32 -0.26
C GLY A 190 -6.43 9.93 1.11
N ARG A 191 -5.70 9.45 2.11
CA ARG A 191 -5.77 10.03 3.46
C ARG A 191 -5.41 11.51 3.43
N VAL A 192 -6.04 12.28 4.29
CA VAL A 192 -5.67 13.69 4.47
C VAL A 192 -4.45 13.73 5.39
N ASP A 193 -3.27 13.82 4.78
CA ASP A 193 -2.00 13.88 5.50
C ASP A 193 -0.90 14.53 4.64
N ARG A 194 0.24 14.83 5.28
CA ARG A 194 1.39 15.43 4.59
C ARG A 194 1.91 14.61 3.41
N GLN A 195 1.72 13.30 3.43
CA GLN A 195 2.19 12.40 2.37
C GLN A 195 1.51 12.72 1.04
N LYS A 196 0.19 12.94 1.06
CA LYS A 196 -0.62 13.13 -0.15
C LYS A 196 -0.54 14.52 -0.75
N ASN A 197 0.06 15.48 -0.04
CA ASN A 197 0.38 16.82 -0.57
C ASN A 197 -0.83 17.61 -1.06
N GLN A 198 -1.98 17.47 -0.36
CA GLN A 198 -3.20 18.19 -0.70
C GLN A 198 -3.01 19.72 -0.66
N ASP A 199 -2.15 20.21 0.20
CA ASP A 199 -1.83 21.63 0.32
C ASP A 199 -1.28 22.22 -0.97
N THR A 200 -0.44 21.49 -1.71
CA THR A 200 0.03 21.92 -3.02
C THR A 200 -1.11 21.94 -4.06
N LEU A 201 -2.03 20.96 -4.01
CA LEU A 201 -3.19 20.96 -4.90
C LEU A 201 -4.13 22.15 -4.62
N VAL A 202 -4.39 22.48 -3.34
CA VAL A 202 -5.21 23.65 -2.96
C VAL A 202 -4.60 24.94 -3.51
N ARG A 203 -3.28 25.13 -3.34
CA ARG A 203 -2.59 26.30 -3.92
C ARG A 203 -2.58 26.30 -5.45
N ALA A 204 -2.47 25.14 -6.08
CA ALA A 204 -2.55 25.01 -7.53
C ALA A 204 -3.93 25.39 -8.06
N LEU A 205 -4.99 25.07 -7.30
CA LEU A 205 -6.37 25.44 -7.66
C LEU A 205 -6.56 26.96 -7.74
N ALA A 206 -5.87 27.73 -6.89
CA ALA A 206 -5.90 29.21 -6.94
C ALA A 206 -5.28 29.79 -8.24
N LEU A 207 -4.47 29.00 -8.95
CA LEU A 207 -3.83 29.37 -10.22
C LEU A 207 -4.61 28.87 -11.44
N LEU A 208 -5.70 28.14 -11.24
CA LEU A 208 -6.57 27.60 -12.28
C LEU A 208 -7.83 28.46 -12.43
N PRO A 209 -8.43 28.52 -13.65
CA PRO A 209 -9.72 29.18 -13.87
C PRO A 209 -10.82 28.70 -12.89
N ASP A 210 -11.83 29.53 -12.72
CA ASP A 210 -12.88 29.30 -11.72
C ASP A 210 -13.75 28.07 -11.98
N GLU A 211 -13.80 27.58 -13.22
CA GLU A 211 -14.49 26.35 -13.56
C GLU A 211 -13.79 25.07 -13.06
N TYR A 212 -12.58 25.16 -12.49
CA TYR A 212 -11.89 24.02 -11.91
C TYR A 212 -12.25 23.84 -10.44
N THR A 213 -12.59 22.60 -10.07
CA THR A 213 -12.88 22.20 -8.69
C THR A 213 -12.00 21.03 -8.28
N ALA A 214 -11.60 21.00 -7.02
CA ALA A 214 -10.86 19.88 -6.43
C ALA A 214 -11.81 19.06 -5.54
N VAL A 215 -11.95 17.77 -5.88
CA VAL A 215 -12.74 16.81 -5.11
C VAL A 215 -11.76 15.90 -4.37
N MET A 216 -11.68 16.05 -3.07
CA MET A 216 -10.74 15.34 -2.20
C MET A 216 -11.48 14.28 -1.38
N VAL A 217 -11.23 13.01 -1.72
CA VAL A 217 -11.86 11.84 -1.09
C VAL A 217 -10.89 11.19 -0.12
N GLY A 218 -11.23 11.16 1.15
CA GLY A 218 -10.43 10.46 2.16
C GLY A 218 -10.65 10.94 3.58
N ARG A 219 -10.16 10.14 4.53
CA ARG A 219 -10.22 10.41 5.96
C ARG A 219 -8.95 11.12 6.43
N GLY A 220 -9.08 11.90 7.47
CA GLY A 220 -7.99 12.61 8.15
C GLY A 220 -8.42 13.99 8.64
N ASP A 221 -7.50 14.69 9.29
CA ASP A 221 -7.76 16.07 9.73
C ASP A 221 -7.63 17.03 8.53
N ARG A 222 -8.79 17.57 8.12
CA ARG A 222 -8.89 18.51 7.01
C ARG A 222 -8.85 19.97 7.44
N ALA A 223 -8.95 20.27 8.74
CA ALA A 223 -9.07 21.65 9.21
C ALA A 223 -7.93 22.55 8.68
N PRO A 224 -6.64 22.15 8.70
CA PRO A 224 -5.57 22.99 8.16
C PRO A 224 -5.69 23.26 6.65
N LEU A 225 -6.30 22.33 5.91
CA LEU A 225 -6.48 22.48 4.45
C LEU A 225 -7.69 23.35 4.12
N VAL A 226 -8.73 23.33 4.95
CA VAL A 226 -9.89 24.25 4.84
C VAL A 226 -9.42 25.69 5.09
N GLU A 227 -8.66 25.93 6.17
CA GLU A 227 -8.07 27.24 6.44
C GLU A 227 -7.17 27.73 5.30
N LEU A 228 -6.37 26.82 4.71
CA LEU A 228 -5.56 27.13 3.54
C LEU A 228 -6.44 27.50 2.34
N ALA A 229 -7.50 26.76 2.07
CA ALA A 229 -8.39 27.04 0.94
C ALA A 229 -9.10 28.39 1.10
N GLU A 230 -9.48 28.77 2.31
CA GLU A 230 -10.00 30.10 2.63
C GLU A 230 -8.96 31.19 2.37
N ALA A 231 -7.73 31.01 2.85
CA ALA A 231 -6.63 31.96 2.66
C ALA A 231 -6.24 32.14 1.20
N GLU A 232 -6.31 31.08 0.38
CA GLU A 232 -6.05 31.12 -1.07
C GLU A 232 -7.28 31.55 -1.90
N GLY A 233 -8.45 31.80 -1.24
CA GLY A 233 -9.68 32.23 -1.91
C GLY A 233 -10.36 31.16 -2.77
N VAL A 234 -10.14 29.88 -2.48
CA VAL A 234 -10.66 28.75 -3.27
C VAL A 234 -11.54 27.78 -2.49
N ALA A 235 -11.99 28.18 -1.28
CA ALA A 235 -12.77 27.32 -0.40
C ALA A 235 -14.03 26.74 -1.09
N GLU A 236 -14.76 27.55 -1.85
CA GLU A 236 -15.98 27.16 -2.57
C GLU A 236 -15.72 26.19 -3.73
N ARG A 237 -14.44 26.03 -4.13
CA ARG A 237 -14.01 25.11 -5.18
C ARG A 237 -13.35 23.83 -4.65
N CYS A 238 -13.24 23.70 -3.31
CA CYS A 238 -12.69 22.53 -2.62
C CYS A 238 -13.80 21.70 -2.00
N PHE A 239 -14.03 20.50 -2.52
CA PHE A 239 -15.02 19.56 -2.03
C PHE A 239 -14.37 18.43 -1.24
N TRP A 240 -14.78 18.25 0.00
CA TRP A 240 -14.25 17.26 0.91
C TRP A 240 -15.24 16.13 1.11
N VAL A 241 -14.84 14.91 0.72
CA VAL A 241 -15.66 13.71 0.83
C VAL A 241 -14.99 12.75 1.82
N GLU A 242 -15.66 12.49 2.92
CA GLU A 242 -15.15 11.60 3.95
C GLU A 242 -15.36 10.13 3.54
N GLY A 243 -14.33 9.51 2.98
CA GLY A 243 -14.29 8.09 2.66
C GLY A 243 -15.54 7.52 1.95
N ILE A 244 -15.34 6.91 0.84
CA ILE A 244 -16.38 6.19 0.10
C ILE A 244 -16.03 4.69 0.08
N PRO A 245 -17.02 3.79 -0.08
CA PRO A 245 -16.75 2.38 -0.28
C PRO A 245 -15.82 2.15 -1.48
N ASN A 246 -14.87 1.23 -1.35
CA ASN A 246 -13.90 0.95 -2.41
C ASN A 246 -14.57 0.56 -3.73
N SER A 247 -15.71 -0.13 -3.66
CA SER A 247 -16.53 -0.53 -4.81
C SER A 247 -17.17 0.65 -5.57
N GLU A 248 -17.25 1.84 -4.97
CA GLU A 248 -17.79 3.05 -5.60
C GLU A 248 -16.69 3.90 -6.26
N LEU A 249 -15.41 3.71 -5.88
CA LEU A 249 -14.28 4.48 -6.43
C LEU A 249 -14.19 4.44 -7.96
N PRO A 250 -14.48 3.33 -8.66
CA PRO A 250 -14.45 3.30 -10.12
C PRO A 250 -15.32 4.36 -10.76
N LEU A 251 -16.48 4.67 -10.16
CA LEU A 251 -17.39 5.70 -10.64
C LEU A 251 -16.75 7.10 -10.51
N TRP A 252 -16.08 7.36 -9.39
CA TRP A 252 -15.39 8.63 -9.13
C TRP A 252 -14.21 8.83 -10.06
N TYR A 253 -13.37 7.79 -10.26
CA TYR A 253 -12.27 7.84 -11.22
C TYR A 253 -12.74 8.05 -12.67
N SER A 254 -13.90 7.48 -13.03
CA SER A 254 -14.46 7.61 -14.38
C SER A 254 -15.18 8.93 -14.63
N CYS A 255 -15.61 9.61 -13.56
CA CYS A 255 -16.39 10.85 -13.64
C CYS A 255 -15.51 12.10 -13.75
N CYS A 256 -14.28 12.07 -13.23
CA CYS A 256 -13.43 13.26 -13.15
C CYS A 256 -12.61 13.50 -14.41
N ASP A 257 -12.29 14.77 -14.73
CA ASP A 257 -11.45 15.15 -15.87
C ASP A 257 -10.02 14.67 -15.72
N CYS A 258 -9.48 14.68 -14.50
CA CYS A 258 -8.22 14.05 -14.16
C CYS A 258 -8.16 13.67 -12.68
N MET A 259 -7.34 12.67 -12.37
CA MET A 259 -6.88 12.41 -11.00
C MET A 259 -5.58 13.16 -10.77
N CYS A 260 -5.50 13.97 -9.69
CA CYS A 260 -4.26 14.64 -9.30
C CYS A 260 -3.93 14.32 -7.84
N THR A 261 -2.90 13.52 -7.61
CA THR A 261 -2.37 13.24 -6.27
C THR A 261 -0.85 13.46 -6.30
N PRO A 262 -0.37 14.67 -5.98
CA PRO A 262 1.04 15.04 -6.06
C PRO A 262 1.81 14.59 -4.81
N SER A 263 1.75 13.30 -4.47
CA SER A 263 2.31 12.73 -3.25
C SER A 263 3.80 13.07 -3.07
N ARG A 264 4.21 13.36 -1.82
CA ARG A 264 5.61 13.60 -1.46
C ARG A 264 6.43 12.33 -1.39
N TRP A 265 5.81 11.22 -1.01
CA TRP A 265 6.40 9.88 -1.02
C TRP A 265 5.30 8.83 -1.07
N GLU A 266 5.64 7.65 -1.57
CA GLU A 266 4.77 6.47 -1.60
C GLU A 266 5.57 5.19 -1.35
N GLY A 267 4.91 4.18 -0.81
CA GLY A 267 5.43 2.81 -0.79
C GLY A 267 5.14 2.08 -2.10
N PHE A 268 3.90 2.28 -2.59
CA PHE A 268 3.44 1.81 -3.89
C PHE A 268 2.43 2.77 -4.53
N GLY A 269 1.39 3.19 -3.78
CA GLY A 269 0.33 4.07 -4.28
C GLY A 269 -0.78 3.30 -5.01
N ILE A 270 -1.56 2.51 -4.27
CA ILE A 270 -2.65 1.69 -4.83
C ILE A 270 -3.67 2.53 -5.62
N VAL A 271 -3.95 3.75 -5.18
CA VAL A 271 -4.90 4.66 -5.84
C VAL A 271 -4.51 4.97 -7.30
N PHE A 272 -3.22 4.90 -7.65
CA PHE A 272 -2.78 5.13 -9.02
C PHE A 272 -3.06 3.94 -9.94
N ILE A 273 -2.95 2.70 -9.46
CA ILE A 273 -3.33 1.54 -10.26
C ILE A 273 -4.86 1.39 -10.34
N GLU A 274 -5.60 1.80 -9.31
CA GLU A 274 -7.06 1.88 -9.33
C GLU A 274 -7.54 2.89 -10.38
N ALA A 275 -7.01 4.13 -10.32
CA ALA A 275 -7.30 5.17 -11.31
C ALA A 275 -6.90 4.75 -12.73
N ALA A 276 -5.73 4.13 -12.88
CA ALA A 276 -5.25 3.62 -14.16
C ALA A 276 -6.16 2.53 -14.72
N ALA A 277 -6.64 1.60 -13.88
CA ALA A 277 -7.59 0.56 -14.26
C ALA A 277 -8.94 1.14 -14.73
N CYS A 278 -9.34 2.28 -14.18
CA CYS A 278 -10.54 3.02 -14.61
C CYS A 278 -10.30 3.92 -15.83
N GLY A 279 -9.08 3.99 -16.34
CA GLY A 279 -8.71 4.85 -17.47
C GLY A 279 -8.73 6.33 -17.14
N ALA A 280 -8.57 6.72 -15.88
CA ALA A 280 -8.42 8.13 -15.49
C ALA A 280 -7.11 8.71 -16.03
N ALA A 281 -7.15 9.96 -16.47
CA ALA A 281 -5.94 10.69 -16.80
C ALA A 281 -5.24 11.12 -15.50
N ILE A 282 -4.01 10.65 -15.27
CA ILE A 282 -3.30 10.80 -14.01
C ILE A 282 -2.28 11.94 -14.08
N VAL A 283 -2.34 12.86 -13.12
CA VAL A 283 -1.29 13.83 -12.79
C VAL A 283 -0.70 13.44 -11.43
N THR A 284 0.60 13.22 -11.35
CA THR A 284 1.25 12.84 -10.09
C THR A 284 2.73 13.22 -10.09
N SER A 285 3.37 13.06 -8.93
CA SER A 285 4.80 13.33 -8.75
C SER A 285 5.68 12.38 -9.57
N ASP A 286 6.75 12.89 -10.17
CA ASP A 286 7.81 12.08 -10.81
C ASP A 286 8.76 11.53 -9.74
N ILE A 287 8.26 10.65 -8.90
CA ILE A 287 9.03 9.96 -7.86
C ILE A 287 8.76 8.46 -7.88
N ALA A 288 9.69 7.68 -7.36
CA ALA A 288 9.44 6.27 -7.12
C ALA A 288 8.44 6.11 -5.95
N PRO A 289 7.48 5.14 -6.03
CA PRO A 289 7.40 4.09 -7.06
C PRO A 289 6.56 4.48 -8.29
N MET A 290 5.92 5.67 -8.37
CA MET A 290 5.01 6.00 -9.45
C MET A 290 5.69 5.90 -10.82
N ASN A 291 6.91 6.42 -10.96
CA ASN A 291 7.69 6.32 -12.21
C ASN A 291 8.30 4.93 -12.47
N GLU A 292 8.04 3.94 -11.61
CA GLU A 292 8.39 2.53 -11.88
C GLU A 292 7.35 1.84 -12.78
N PHE A 293 6.11 2.33 -12.80
CA PHE A 293 5.01 1.74 -13.58
C PHE A 293 4.21 2.74 -14.41
N LEU A 294 4.29 4.05 -14.11
CA LEU A 294 3.74 5.11 -14.95
C LEU A 294 4.84 5.76 -15.79
N THR A 295 4.52 6.11 -17.04
CA THR A 295 5.45 6.75 -17.96
C THR A 295 4.92 8.12 -18.34
N HIS A 296 5.74 9.17 -18.14
CA HIS A 296 5.37 10.54 -18.48
C HIS A 296 4.98 10.69 -19.95
N GLY A 297 3.85 11.33 -20.19
CA GLY A 297 3.32 11.57 -21.54
C GLY A 297 2.73 10.35 -22.24
N VAL A 298 2.74 9.18 -21.59
CA VAL A 298 2.18 7.92 -22.12
C VAL A 298 1.05 7.41 -21.25
N SER A 299 1.26 7.20 -19.95
CA SER A 299 0.25 6.69 -19.01
C SER A 299 -0.04 7.62 -17.84
N ALA A 300 0.73 8.69 -17.69
CA ALA A 300 0.51 9.75 -16.71
C ALA A 300 1.24 11.04 -17.11
N CYS A 301 0.82 12.16 -16.52
CA CYS A 301 1.59 13.39 -16.50
C CYS A 301 2.39 13.41 -15.18
N LEU A 302 3.68 13.03 -15.23
CA LEU A 302 4.57 13.03 -14.08
C LEU A 302 5.18 14.43 -13.91
N VAL A 303 5.11 14.97 -12.70
CA VAL A 303 5.58 16.33 -12.35
C VAL A 303 6.79 16.22 -11.43
N ARG A 304 7.93 16.80 -11.83
CA ARG A 304 9.18 16.80 -11.04
C ARG A 304 9.09 17.76 -9.87
N GLU A 305 8.62 18.96 -10.15
CA GLU A 305 8.46 20.04 -9.18
C GLU A 305 7.08 19.94 -8.49
N TYR A 306 6.76 18.74 -7.97
CA TYR A 306 5.44 18.39 -7.42
C TYR A 306 5.07 19.16 -6.13
N GLU A 307 6.00 19.88 -5.53
CA GLU A 307 5.73 20.80 -4.41
C GLU A 307 5.55 22.26 -4.89
N ASP A 308 5.75 22.54 -6.20
CA ASP A 308 5.42 23.84 -6.80
C ASP A 308 3.97 23.84 -7.30
N PRO A 309 3.08 24.66 -6.72
CA PRO A 309 1.69 24.78 -7.18
C PRO A 309 1.56 25.18 -8.66
N ARG A 310 2.51 25.93 -9.20
CA ARG A 310 2.49 26.36 -10.62
C ARG A 310 2.73 25.17 -11.54
N ALA A 311 3.65 24.27 -11.18
CA ALA A 311 3.92 23.07 -11.96
C ALA A 311 2.72 22.13 -11.96
N ILE A 312 2.06 21.96 -10.79
CA ILE A 312 0.84 21.15 -10.67
C ILE A 312 -0.31 21.78 -11.47
N ALA A 313 -0.56 23.08 -11.34
CA ALA A 313 -1.60 23.78 -12.11
C ALA A 313 -1.37 23.66 -13.62
N SER A 314 -0.13 23.83 -14.09
CA SER A 314 0.24 23.67 -15.50
C SER A 314 -0.03 22.25 -16.00
N ALA A 315 0.32 21.23 -15.22
CA ALA A 315 0.07 19.82 -15.57
C ALA A 315 -1.42 19.51 -15.64
N ILE A 316 -2.21 19.94 -14.64
CA ILE A 316 -3.67 19.81 -14.62
C ILE A 316 -4.28 20.46 -15.83
N ARG A 317 -3.94 21.74 -16.12
CA ARG A 317 -4.46 22.47 -17.25
C ARG A 317 -4.18 21.74 -18.56
N ARG A 318 -2.94 21.29 -18.77
CA ARG A 318 -2.57 20.54 -19.97
C ARG A 318 -3.41 19.28 -20.15
N VAL A 319 -3.62 18.51 -19.09
CA VAL A 319 -4.43 17.28 -19.15
C VAL A 319 -5.90 17.58 -19.42
N CYS A 320 -6.45 18.62 -18.81
CA CYS A 320 -7.87 18.96 -18.94
C CYS A 320 -8.21 19.68 -20.24
N GLU A 321 -7.30 20.53 -20.76
CA GLU A 321 -7.54 21.34 -21.96
C GLU A 321 -7.13 20.64 -23.28
N ASP A 322 -6.10 19.78 -23.24
CA ASP A 322 -5.65 18.98 -24.39
C ASP A 322 -6.33 17.60 -24.40
N GLU A 323 -7.45 17.49 -25.11
CA GLU A 323 -8.21 16.23 -25.20
C GLU A 323 -7.40 15.10 -25.84
N GLY A 324 -6.54 15.42 -26.82
CA GLY A 324 -5.67 14.45 -27.45
C GLY A 324 -4.68 13.86 -26.45
N PHE A 325 -4.02 14.73 -25.68
CA PHE A 325 -3.08 14.33 -24.62
C PHE A 325 -3.79 13.53 -23.51
N ARG A 326 -4.95 14.00 -23.04
CA ARG A 326 -5.76 13.29 -22.04
C ARG A 326 -6.10 11.88 -22.50
N ARG A 327 -6.52 11.72 -23.77
CA ARG A 327 -6.87 10.41 -24.34
C ARG A 327 -5.67 9.46 -24.41
N VAL A 328 -4.49 9.97 -24.77
CA VAL A 328 -3.25 9.19 -24.77
C VAL A 328 -2.94 8.70 -23.35
N LEU A 329 -3.00 9.57 -22.34
CA LEU A 329 -2.75 9.20 -20.96
C LEU A 329 -3.75 8.15 -20.44
N SER A 330 -5.04 8.32 -20.74
CA SER A 330 -6.10 7.37 -20.33
C SER A 330 -5.89 6.00 -20.94
N GLN A 331 -5.54 5.90 -22.21
CA GLN A 331 -5.25 4.62 -22.87
C GLN A 331 -4.00 3.95 -22.32
N GLY A 332 -2.93 4.75 -22.13
CA GLY A 332 -1.69 4.25 -21.54
C GLY A 332 -1.86 3.81 -20.09
N ALA A 333 -2.69 4.49 -19.31
CA ALA A 333 -3.02 4.14 -17.94
C ALA A 333 -3.69 2.74 -17.86
N LEU A 334 -4.70 2.49 -18.73
CA LEU A 334 -5.34 1.17 -18.82
C LEU A 334 -4.35 0.04 -19.08
N GLN A 335 -3.37 0.29 -19.95
CA GLN A 335 -2.31 -0.69 -20.22
C GLN A 335 -1.36 -0.87 -19.05
N ALA A 336 -1.00 0.24 -18.37
CA ALA A 336 -0.13 0.23 -17.20
C ALA A 336 -0.73 -0.51 -16.00
N ALA A 337 -2.07 -0.57 -15.87
CA ALA A 337 -2.76 -1.28 -14.81
C ALA A 337 -2.76 -2.81 -14.99
N GLN A 338 -2.68 -3.33 -16.21
CA GLN A 338 -2.83 -4.76 -16.51
C GLN A 338 -1.90 -5.69 -15.73
N PRO A 339 -0.61 -5.38 -15.52
CA PRO A 339 0.30 -6.23 -14.73
C PRO A 339 -0.09 -6.35 -13.25
N PHE A 340 -0.97 -5.46 -12.75
CA PHE A 340 -1.41 -5.40 -11.36
C PHE A 340 -2.77 -6.06 -11.12
N ASP A 341 -3.30 -6.75 -12.13
CA ASP A 341 -4.50 -7.57 -11.96
C ASP A 341 -4.35 -8.52 -10.77
N GLN A 342 -5.36 -8.52 -9.89
CA GLN A 342 -5.36 -9.30 -8.67
C GLN A 342 -4.98 -10.75 -8.91
N ARG A 343 -5.54 -11.39 -9.94
CA ARG A 343 -5.24 -12.79 -10.26
C ARG A 343 -3.80 -13.02 -10.66
N ALA A 344 -3.17 -12.04 -11.33
CA ALA A 344 -1.77 -12.14 -11.73
C ALA A 344 -0.84 -11.96 -10.53
N VAL A 345 -1.13 -10.98 -9.65
CA VAL A 345 -0.35 -10.73 -8.45
C VAL A 345 -0.52 -11.86 -7.42
N ASP A 346 -1.72 -12.43 -7.28
CA ASP A 346 -1.97 -13.59 -6.41
C ASP A 346 -1.15 -14.80 -6.85
N ARG A 347 -1.06 -15.08 -8.15
CA ARG A 347 -0.18 -16.14 -8.68
C ARG A 347 1.30 -15.88 -8.35
N LEU A 348 1.75 -14.63 -8.45
CA LEU A 348 3.11 -14.26 -8.07
C LEU A 348 3.34 -14.47 -6.57
N GLU A 349 2.38 -14.07 -5.73
CA GLU A 349 2.47 -14.26 -4.28
C GLU A 349 2.51 -15.74 -3.90
N MET A 350 1.65 -16.58 -4.51
CA MET A 350 1.70 -18.02 -4.32
C MET A 350 3.05 -18.62 -4.73
N ALA A 351 3.66 -18.14 -5.82
CA ALA A 351 4.98 -18.60 -6.24
C ALA A 351 6.07 -18.25 -5.22
N ILE A 352 5.99 -17.08 -4.58
CA ILE A 352 6.91 -16.68 -3.51
C ILE A 352 6.71 -17.56 -2.26
N TYR A 353 5.47 -17.90 -1.91
CA TYR A 353 5.22 -18.86 -0.82
C TYR A 353 5.73 -20.26 -1.15
N ALA A 354 5.57 -20.74 -2.38
CA ALA A 354 6.11 -22.02 -2.81
C ALA A 354 7.65 -22.01 -2.74
N GLU A 355 8.30 -20.90 -3.04
CA GLU A 355 9.74 -20.72 -2.82
C GLU A 355 10.08 -20.77 -1.32
N ALA A 356 9.34 -20.09 -0.47
CA ALA A 356 9.54 -20.11 0.97
C ALA A 356 9.44 -21.53 1.55
N LEU A 357 8.46 -22.32 1.10
CA LEU A 357 8.29 -23.72 1.52
C LEU A 357 9.49 -24.61 1.15
N ARG A 358 10.13 -24.36 -0.02
CA ARG A 358 11.36 -25.07 -0.40
C ARG A 358 12.53 -24.72 0.51
N LEU A 359 12.62 -23.49 1.00
CA LEU A 359 13.65 -23.08 1.96
C LEU A 359 13.51 -23.78 3.31
N ARG A 360 12.35 -24.35 3.63
CA ARG A 360 12.11 -25.19 4.83
C ARG A 360 13.10 -26.34 4.96
N GLN A 361 13.59 -26.88 3.84
CA GLN A 361 14.52 -28.03 3.80
C GLN A 361 15.95 -27.64 4.16
N TRP A 362 16.30 -26.36 4.21
CA TRP A 362 17.64 -25.88 4.49
C TRP A 362 17.72 -25.35 5.92
N PRO A 363 18.65 -25.83 6.78
CA PRO A 363 18.85 -25.26 8.10
C PRO A 363 19.28 -23.81 7.93
N THR A 364 18.39 -22.88 8.30
CA THR A 364 18.72 -21.45 8.30
C THR A 364 19.85 -21.19 9.28
N SER A 365 20.95 -20.61 8.80
CA SER A 365 22.16 -20.29 9.57
C SER A 365 21.98 -19.15 10.59
N TRP A 366 20.78 -18.99 11.12
CA TRP A 366 20.52 -18.08 12.22
C TRP A 366 21.10 -18.65 13.50
N THR A 367 22.37 -18.39 13.71
CA THR A 367 23.12 -18.89 14.85
C THR A 367 22.68 -18.22 16.16
N ARG A 368 23.00 -18.85 17.30
CA ARG A 368 22.82 -18.25 18.64
C ARG A 368 23.48 -16.87 18.75
N LEU A 369 24.61 -16.65 18.03
CA LEU A 369 25.33 -15.38 17.95
C LEU A 369 24.52 -14.30 17.24
N SER A 370 23.84 -14.59 16.16
CA SER A 370 22.97 -13.61 15.47
C SER A 370 21.78 -13.20 16.34
N ARG A 371 21.23 -14.12 17.13
CA ARG A 371 20.18 -13.82 18.11
C ARG A 371 20.69 -12.89 19.22
N ALA A 372 21.86 -13.17 19.77
CA ALA A 372 22.48 -12.35 20.81
C ALA A 372 22.81 -10.94 20.29
N ALA A 373 23.36 -10.84 19.07
CA ALA A 373 23.66 -9.55 18.44
C ALA A 373 22.38 -8.73 18.17
N HIS A 374 21.30 -9.39 17.73
CA HIS A 374 20.01 -8.72 17.52
C HIS A 374 19.38 -8.27 18.84
N ALA A 375 19.40 -9.12 19.88
CA ALA A 375 18.92 -8.77 21.21
C ALA A 375 19.72 -7.59 21.81
N ALA A 376 21.04 -7.59 21.63
CA ALA A 376 21.90 -6.49 22.06
C ALA A 376 21.60 -5.17 21.32
N ARG A 377 21.41 -5.21 20.00
CA ARG A 377 21.01 -4.04 19.22
C ARG A 377 19.62 -3.53 19.63
N ARG A 378 18.66 -4.42 19.91
CA ARG A 378 17.33 -4.04 20.41
C ARG A 378 17.41 -3.36 21.77
N ALA A 379 18.24 -3.85 22.70
CA ALA A 379 18.47 -3.24 23.99
C ALA A 379 19.06 -1.80 23.89
N ILE A 380 19.89 -1.55 22.86
CA ILE A 380 20.49 -0.24 22.62
C ILE A 380 19.49 0.72 21.93
N THR A 381 18.59 0.23 21.07
CA THR A 381 17.68 1.08 20.30
C THR A 381 16.38 1.40 21.03
N VAL A 382 15.93 0.57 21.97
CA VAL A 382 14.70 0.79 22.76
C VAL A 382 14.75 2.10 23.57
N PRO A 383 15.83 2.46 24.30
CA PRO A 383 15.88 3.73 25.02
C PRO A 383 15.75 4.96 24.12
N SER A 384 16.34 4.93 22.92
CA SER A 384 16.27 6.04 21.97
C SER A 384 14.88 6.19 21.34
N ARG A 385 14.10 5.11 21.23
CA ARG A 385 12.71 5.13 20.75
C ARG A 385 11.75 5.65 21.82
N VAL A 386 11.94 5.24 23.07
CA VAL A 386 11.18 5.76 24.22
C VAL A 386 11.44 7.26 24.38
N ALA A 387 12.68 7.69 24.30
CA ALA A 387 13.03 9.11 24.37
C ALA A 387 12.44 9.95 23.21
N ARG A 388 12.36 9.38 21.98
CA ARG A 388 11.70 10.03 20.84
C ARG A 388 10.19 10.10 21.02
N ARG A 389 9.55 9.04 21.53
CA ARG A 389 8.12 9.01 21.81
C ARG A 389 7.73 10.01 22.91
N VAL A 390 8.55 10.11 23.96
CA VAL A 390 8.37 11.10 25.04
C VAL A 390 8.54 12.52 24.50
N ARG A 391 9.54 12.81 23.66
CA ARG A 391 9.69 14.12 23.00
C ARG A 391 8.50 14.49 22.14
N ARG A 392 7.91 13.52 21.41
CA ARG A 392 6.72 13.74 20.56
C ARG A 392 5.46 14.03 21.37
N ILE A 393 5.34 13.44 22.57
CA ILE A 393 4.22 13.69 23.50
C ILE A 393 4.39 15.05 24.20
N MET A 394 5.63 15.51 24.42
CA MET A 394 5.91 16.81 25.06
C MET A 394 5.95 17.99 24.06
N SER A 395 5.90 17.73 22.74
CA SER A 395 5.85 18.74 21.67
C SER A 395 4.49 18.82 20.95
N ALA A 396 3.49 18.08 21.41
CA ALA A 396 2.09 18.18 21.06
C ALA A 396 1.30 18.77 22.24
#